data_294bc0dd233c3b1511129838bb249cd5
#
_entry.id   294bc0dd233c3b1511129838bb249cd5
#
_cell.length_a   1.000
_cell.length_b   1.000
_cell.length_c   1.000
_cell.angle_alpha   90.00
_cell.angle_beta   90.00
_cell.angle_gamma   90.00
#
_symmetry.space_group_name_H-M   'P 1'
#
loop_
_entity.id
_entity.type
_entity.pdbx_description
1 polymer ?
#
loop_
_entity_poly.entity_id
_entity_poly.type
_entity_poly.pdbx_seq_one_letter_code
_entity_poly.pdbx_strand_id
1 'polypeptide(L)'
;MPPAPAKLRKAYVNREHPVVLLRFEDGHEIRIVRGTVKTFDAYAGEVIKVVAVYDPTSTERELLDTVRADDLPDAEPHEAR
;
A
#
# COMPACT_ATOMS: atom_id res chain seq x y z
N MET A 1 28.27 9.87 4.45
CA MET A 1 26.95 9.92 3.91
C MET A 1 26.20 8.66 4.24
N PRO A 2 25.04 8.75 4.84
CA PRO A 2 24.33 7.52 5.19
C PRO A 2 23.84 6.82 3.92
N PRO A 3 23.73 5.51 3.94
CA PRO A 3 23.22 4.79 2.79
C PRO A 3 21.73 5.09 2.59
N ALA A 4 21.26 4.96 1.38
CA ALA A 4 19.85 5.11 1.10
C ALA A 4 19.07 3.98 1.79
N PRO A 5 17.82 4.23 2.20
CA PRO A 5 17.01 3.15 2.76
C PRO A 5 16.85 2.02 1.77
N ALA A 6 16.75 0.81 2.29
CA ALA A 6 16.53 -0.35 1.44
C ALA A 6 15.14 -0.27 0.81
N LYS A 7 15.04 -0.71 -0.43
CA LYS A 7 13.77 -0.77 -1.12
C LYS A 7 13.21 -2.17 -0.95
N LEU A 8 11.96 -2.25 -0.53
CA LEU A 8 11.27 -3.50 -0.26
C LEU A 8 10.19 -3.71 -1.29
N ARG A 9 9.97 -4.95 -1.69
CA ARG A 9 8.87 -5.29 -2.59
C ARG A 9 7.76 -5.90 -1.75
N LYS A 10 6.64 -5.21 -1.66
CA LYS A 10 5.55 -5.57 -0.75
C LYS A 10 4.25 -5.76 -1.49
N ALA A 11 3.27 -6.33 -0.81
CA ALA A 11 1.96 -6.59 -1.38
C ALA A 11 0.88 -6.15 -0.40
N TYR A 12 -0.27 -5.80 -0.94
CA TYR A 12 -1.45 -5.50 -0.14
C TYR A 12 -2.66 -6.08 -0.84
N VAL A 13 -3.52 -6.76 -0.08
CA VAL A 13 -4.75 -7.30 -0.61
C VAL A 13 -5.92 -6.55 0.00
N ASN A 14 -6.85 -6.10 -0.84
CA ASN A 14 -8.05 -5.44 -0.40
C ASN A 14 -9.20 -6.43 -0.50
N ARG A 15 -9.68 -6.94 0.65
CA ARG A 15 -10.72 -7.93 0.65
C ARG A 15 -12.10 -7.36 0.97
N GLU A 16 -12.16 -6.26 1.68
CA GLU A 16 -13.42 -5.84 2.27
C GLU A 16 -13.97 -4.52 1.80
N HIS A 17 -13.15 -3.66 1.28
CA HIS A 17 -13.59 -2.30 0.96
C HIS A 17 -13.71 -2.12 -0.55
N PRO A 18 -14.63 -1.29 -1.02
CA PRO A 18 -14.76 -1.09 -2.47
C PRO A 18 -13.47 -0.64 -3.12
N VAL A 19 -12.79 0.32 -2.51
CA VAL A 19 -11.50 0.80 -2.98
C VAL A 19 -10.65 1.16 -1.76
N VAL A 20 -9.39 0.79 -1.80
CA VAL A 20 -8.42 1.19 -0.79
C VAL A 20 -7.34 1.99 -1.51
N LEU A 21 -6.91 3.07 -0.90
CA LEU A 21 -5.76 3.83 -1.37
C LEU A 21 -4.64 3.66 -0.37
N LEU A 22 -3.45 3.32 -0.86
CA LEU A 22 -2.25 3.31 -0.04
C LEU A 22 -1.53 4.62 -0.32
N ARG A 23 -1.43 5.47 0.70
CA ARG A 23 -0.80 6.77 0.54
C ARG A 23 0.60 6.73 1.14
N PHE A 24 1.57 7.04 0.31
CA PHE A 24 2.97 6.94 0.67
C PHE A 24 3.51 8.28 1.15
N GLU A 25 4.69 8.25 1.75
CA GLU A 25 5.25 9.47 2.34
C GLU A 25 5.57 10.55 1.32
N ASP A 26 5.85 10.17 0.09
CA ASP A 26 6.11 11.15 -0.96
C ASP A 26 4.83 11.72 -1.56
N GLY A 27 3.68 11.26 -1.08
CA GLY A 27 2.40 11.78 -1.54
C GLY A 27 1.73 10.98 -2.63
N HIS A 28 2.42 10.01 -3.23
CA HIS A 28 1.74 9.24 -4.28
C HIS A 28 0.82 8.20 -3.64
N GLU A 29 -0.15 7.74 -4.41
CA GLU A 29 -1.15 6.80 -3.94
C GLU A 29 -1.27 5.64 -4.91
N ILE A 30 -1.57 4.45 -4.37
CA ILE A 30 -1.88 3.28 -5.16
C ILE A 30 -3.31 2.89 -4.86
N ARG A 31 -4.10 2.68 -5.91
CA ARG A 31 -5.50 2.35 -5.78
C ARG A 31 -5.67 0.84 -5.92
N ILE A 32 -6.40 0.23 -4.99
CA ILE A 32 -6.61 -1.21 -4.96
C ILE A 32 -8.11 -1.48 -4.84
N VAL A 33 -8.71 -2.05 -5.87
CA VAL A 33 -10.13 -2.38 -5.82
C VAL A 33 -10.34 -3.68 -5.06
N ARG A 34 -11.57 -3.90 -4.62
CA ARG A 34 -11.91 -5.08 -3.83
C ARG A 34 -11.52 -6.35 -4.58
N GLY A 35 -10.97 -7.29 -3.86
CA GLY A 35 -10.61 -8.59 -4.42
C GLY A 35 -9.30 -8.61 -5.17
N THR A 36 -8.53 -7.53 -5.12
CA THR A 36 -7.29 -7.40 -5.87
C THR A 36 -6.10 -7.35 -4.94
N VAL A 37 -5.01 -7.93 -5.38
CA VAL A 37 -3.71 -7.82 -4.72
C VAL A 37 -2.85 -6.92 -5.57
N LYS A 38 -2.21 -5.94 -4.94
CA LYS A 38 -1.24 -5.09 -5.63
C LYS A 38 0.12 -5.27 -5.00
N THR A 39 1.13 -5.32 -5.84
CA THR A 39 2.51 -5.33 -5.38
C THR A 39 3.13 -3.98 -5.69
N PHE A 40 4.05 -3.56 -4.87
CA PHE A 40 4.64 -2.23 -5.01
C PHE A 40 5.97 -2.17 -4.28
N ASP A 41 6.75 -1.15 -4.59
CA ASP A 41 8.00 -0.89 -3.90
C ASP A 41 7.76 0.12 -2.81
N ALA A 42 8.42 -0.08 -1.68
CA ALA A 42 8.39 0.87 -0.57
C ALA A 42 9.76 0.87 0.09
N TYR A 43 10.09 1.93 0.80
CA TYR A 43 11.36 1.95 1.50
C TYR A 43 11.20 1.38 2.89
N ALA A 44 12.27 0.77 3.38
CA ALA A 44 12.27 0.23 4.74
C ALA A 44 11.93 1.36 5.72
N GLY A 45 11.01 1.09 6.62
CA GLY A 45 10.58 2.06 7.62
C GLY A 45 9.56 3.08 7.14
N GLU A 46 9.21 3.03 5.87
CA GLU A 46 8.26 4.00 5.33
C GLU A 46 6.88 3.78 5.94
N VAL A 47 6.20 4.86 6.30
CA VAL A 47 4.86 4.80 6.87
C VAL A 47 3.86 4.99 5.75
N ILE A 48 2.91 4.07 5.67
CA ILE A 48 1.91 4.04 4.61
C ILE A 48 0.54 4.16 5.27
N LYS A 49 -0.27 5.08 4.77
CA LYS A 49 -1.64 5.23 5.28
C LYS A 49 -2.58 4.45 4.39
N VAL A 50 -3.43 3.65 5.03
CA VAL A 50 -4.41 2.83 4.34
C VAL A 50 -5.75 3.55 4.46
N VAL A 51 -6.30 3.95 3.34
CA VAL A 51 -7.48 4.82 3.30
C VAL A 51 -8.56 4.15 2.47
N ALA A 52 -9.78 4.12 2.98
CA ALA A 52 -10.91 3.56 2.24
C ALA A 52 -11.67 4.65 1.50
N VAL A 53 -12.12 4.31 0.30
CA VAL A 53 -12.98 5.17 -0.50
C VAL A 53 -14.25 4.39 -0.73
N TYR A 54 -15.36 4.85 -0.13
CA TYR A 54 -16.61 4.13 -0.28
C TYR A 54 -17.44 4.63 -1.47
N ASP A 55 -17.28 5.88 -1.81
CA ASP A 55 -18.03 6.47 -2.91
C ASP A 55 -17.05 7.22 -3.81
N PRO A 56 -16.78 6.73 -5.01
CA PRO A 56 -15.79 7.36 -5.87
C PRO A 56 -16.18 8.77 -6.33
N THR A 57 -17.45 9.14 -6.18
CA THR A 57 -17.87 10.48 -6.55
C THR A 57 -17.73 11.46 -5.40
N SER A 58 -17.37 10.99 -4.22
CA SER A 58 -17.20 11.82 -3.03
C SER A 58 -15.74 12.05 -2.78
N THR A 59 -15.41 13.13 -2.10
CA THR A 59 -14.05 13.37 -1.66
C THR A 59 -13.79 12.77 -0.29
N GLU A 60 -14.80 12.14 0.31
CA GLU A 60 -14.63 11.57 1.64
C GLU A 60 -13.71 10.39 1.62
N ARG A 61 -12.87 10.32 2.62
CA ARG A 61 -11.90 9.22 2.78
C ARG A 61 -11.90 8.83 4.25
N GLU A 62 -11.76 7.55 4.49
CA GLU A 62 -11.67 7.05 5.85
C GLU A 62 -10.31 6.42 6.06
N LEU A 63 -9.55 6.91 7.04
CA LEU A 63 -8.28 6.31 7.38
C LEU A 63 -8.54 5.01 8.12
N LEU A 64 -8.16 3.90 7.53
CA LEU A 64 -8.36 2.59 8.14
C LEU A 64 -7.21 2.20 9.04
N ASP A 65 -6.00 2.54 8.64
CA ASP A 65 -4.83 2.10 9.39
C ASP A 65 -3.62 2.89 8.94
N THR A 66 -2.60 2.87 9.76
CA THR A 66 -1.30 3.43 9.43
C THR A 66 -0.30 2.32 9.69
N VAL A 67 0.40 1.89 8.66
CA VAL A 67 1.27 0.74 8.76
C VAL A 67 2.67 1.09 8.29
N ARG A 68 3.63 0.29 8.70
CA ARG A 68 4.98 0.44 8.19
C ARG A 68 5.16 -0.54 7.06
N ALA A 69 5.91 -0.14 6.05
CA ALA A 69 6.20 -1.02 4.92
C ALA A 69 6.76 -2.37 5.40
N ASP A 70 7.59 -2.33 6.44
CA ASP A 70 8.21 -3.55 6.96
C ASP A 70 7.19 -4.56 7.45
N ASP A 71 6.04 -4.10 7.88
CA ASP A 71 5.01 -4.98 8.44
C ASP A 71 4.05 -5.53 7.41
N LEU A 72 4.17 -5.11 6.17
CA LEU A 72 3.31 -5.61 5.12
C LEU A 72 3.87 -6.93 4.57
N PRO A 73 3.01 -7.77 3.99
CA PRO A 73 3.50 -9.00 3.39
C PRO A 73 4.46 -8.72 2.25
N ASP A 74 5.45 -9.57 2.09
CA ASP A 74 6.34 -9.48 0.94
C ASP A 74 5.59 -9.91 -0.31
N ALA A 75 5.91 -9.28 -1.42
CA ALA A 75 5.35 -9.72 -2.69
C ALA A 75 5.90 -11.10 -3.01
N GLU A 76 5.00 -11.97 -3.49
CA GLU A 76 5.43 -13.29 -3.79
C GLU A 76 6.34 -13.28 -4.95
N PRO A 77 7.48 -13.92 -4.87
CA PRO A 77 8.35 -13.96 -5.99
C PRO A 77 7.77 -14.92 -6.96
N HIS A 78 7.15 -14.55 -7.90
CA HIS A 78 6.72 -15.41 -8.77
C HIS A 78 7.64 -16.09 -9.46
N GLU A 79 8.47 -16.08 -9.35
CA GLU A 79 9.30 -16.62 -9.80
C GLU A 79 9.37 -17.20 -10.40
N ALA A 80 9.40 -17.17 -10.82
CA ALA A 80 9.61 -17.64 -11.24
C ALA A 80 9.60 -18.69 -11.46
N ARG A 81 9.36 -19.19 -11.81
CA ARG A 81 9.34 -20.26 -12.00
C ARG A 81 9.10 -20.34 -13.09
#